data_ddd00c2dc0b0af3635abd93e6ad3ff40
#
_entry.id   ddd00c2dc0b0af3635abd93e6ad3ff40
#
_cell.length_a   1.000
_cell.length_b   1.000
_cell.length_c   1.000
_cell.angle_alpha   90.00
_cell.angle_beta   90.00
_cell.angle_gamma   90.00
#
_symmetry.space_group_name_H-M   'P 1'
#
loop_
_entity.id
_entity.type
_entity.pdbx_description
1 polymer ?
#
loop_
_entity_poly.entity_id
_entity_poly.type
_entity_poly.pdbx_seq_one_letter_code
_entity_poly.pdbx_strand_id
1 'polypeptide(L)'
;MAIMTSTTQSTQNKSRKWKCGWLGLGALLLSGCVTIQPAIQGTTATPQQNLNLVRTDPKVFIGQEARFGGTVINVTNEARRTRLEIASVPLDSGARPILGEPSQGRVIAYVNGFLEPVDFRGHLVTVVGPITGVEAGKIGQTPYDFVVMNATGYKRWHIEQQVLMPPMMDPWGYRHPGMWGPGWGGWYNPGPAPIQTIVTE
;
A
#
# COMPACT_ATOMS: atom_id res chain seq x y z
N MET A 1 -85.15 -33.67 7.81
CA MET A 1 -84.84 -32.46 7.00
C MET A 1 -83.37 -32.20 7.23
N ALA A 2 -82.51 -32.71 6.37
CA ALA A 2 -81.06 -32.71 6.52
C ALA A 2 -80.45 -31.70 5.53
N ILE A 3 -79.63 -30.80 6.00
CA ILE A 3 -78.88 -29.89 5.13
C ILE A 3 -77.41 -30.27 5.29
N MET A 4 -76.83 -30.82 4.19
CA MET A 4 -75.43 -31.04 4.01
C MET A 4 -74.72 -29.71 3.70
N THR A 5 -73.69 -29.36 4.44
CA THR A 5 -72.71 -28.31 4.11
C THR A 5 -71.37 -28.94 3.80
N SER A 6 -70.95 -28.83 2.56
CA SER A 6 -69.64 -29.27 2.07
C SER A 6 -68.55 -28.25 2.43
N THR A 7 -67.55 -28.67 3.13
CA THR A 7 -66.38 -27.86 3.44
C THR A 7 -65.26 -28.15 2.42
N THR A 8 -64.96 -27.15 1.60
CA THR A 8 -63.82 -27.15 0.66
C THR A 8 -62.52 -26.87 1.41
N GLN A 9 -61.60 -27.84 1.44
CA GLN A 9 -60.25 -27.64 1.93
C GLN A 9 -59.40 -26.92 0.88
N SER A 10 -58.94 -25.71 1.22
CA SER A 10 -57.91 -24.99 0.49
C SER A 10 -56.54 -25.42 1.02
N THR A 11 -55.82 -26.16 0.24
CA THR A 11 -54.42 -26.50 0.51
C THR A 11 -53.54 -25.29 0.21
N GLN A 12 -53.06 -24.62 1.25
CA GLN A 12 -52.05 -23.57 1.14
C GLN A 12 -50.65 -24.17 0.87
N ASN A 13 -50.15 -23.92 -0.31
CA ASN A 13 -48.77 -24.17 -0.71
C ASN A 13 -47.89 -23.01 -0.18
N LYS A 14 -47.32 -23.18 1.03
CA LYS A 14 -46.52 -22.20 1.75
C LYS A 14 -45.17 -22.75 2.14
N SER A 15 -44.29 -23.04 1.17
CA SER A 15 -42.89 -23.38 1.54
C SER A 15 -41.95 -23.34 0.33
N ARG A 16 -41.72 -22.18 -0.32
CA ARG A 16 -40.64 -22.13 -1.32
C ARG A 16 -39.90 -20.81 -1.48
N LYS A 17 -40.03 -19.89 -0.54
CA LYS A 17 -39.36 -18.57 -0.65
C LYS A 17 -38.27 -18.26 0.36
N TRP A 18 -37.82 -19.21 1.17
CA TRP A 18 -36.89 -18.93 2.27
C TRP A 18 -35.46 -19.46 2.09
N LYS A 19 -35.14 -20.10 0.99
CA LYS A 19 -33.78 -20.68 0.78
C LYS A 19 -32.85 -19.81 -0.06
N CYS A 20 -33.30 -18.74 -0.68
CA CYS A 20 -32.43 -17.86 -1.48
C CYS A 20 -31.81 -16.68 -0.70
N GLY A 21 -32.28 -16.39 0.52
CA GLY A 21 -31.81 -15.23 1.31
C GLY A 21 -30.46 -15.45 2.00
N TRP A 22 -30.07 -16.67 2.24
CA TRP A 22 -28.83 -17.00 3.01
C TRP A 22 -27.58 -17.14 2.13
N LEU A 23 -27.74 -17.32 0.83
CA LEU A 23 -26.59 -17.36 -0.11
C LEU A 23 -26.04 -15.98 -0.47
N GLY A 24 -26.81 -14.90 -0.30
CA GLY A 24 -26.38 -13.54 -0.57
C GLY A 24 -25.56 -12.89 0.56
N LEU A 25 -25.69 -13.38 1.80
CA LEU A 25 -25.03 -12.77 2.96
C LEU A 25 -23.60 -13.29 3.15
N GLY A 26 -23.24 -14.42 2.56
CA GLY A 26 -21.89 -15.00 2.64
C GLY A 26 -20.85 -14.37 1.71
N ALA A 27 -21.27 -13.64 0.68
CA ALA A 27 -20.36 -13.06 -0.33
C ALA A 27 -19.75 -11.70 0.06
N LEU A 28 -20.21 -11.07 1.13
CA LEU A 28 -19.77 -9.73 1.57
C LEU A 28 -18.56 -9.72 2.52
N LEU A 29 -18.02 -10.86 2.91
CA LEU A 29 -16.96 -10.95 3.92
C LEU A 29 -15.54 -11.17 3.35
N LEU A 30 -15.35 -11.11 2.05
CA LEU A 30 -14.04 -11.23 1.40
C LEU A 30 -13.41 -9.87 1.06
N SER A 31 -13.60 -8.85 1.88
CA SER A 31 -12.75 -7.66 1.80
C SER A 31 -11.37 -8.04 2.37
N GLY A 32 -10.43 -8.36 1.50
CA GLY A 32 -9.04 -8.60 1.86
C GLY A 32 -8.47 -7.35 2.53
N CYS A 33 -8.32 -7.36 3.84
CA CYS A 33 -7.62 -6.31 4.57
C CYS A 33 -6.13 -6.36 4.17
N VAL A 34 -5.62 -5.29 3.58
CA VAL A 34 -4.18 -5.11 3.43
C VAL A 34 -3.60 -4.97 4.83
N THR A 35 -2.77 -5.92 5.23
CA THR A 35 -2.16 -5.92 6.55
C THR A 35 -0.85 -5.13 6.50
N ILE A 36 -0.73 -4.11 7.36
CA ILE A 36 0.53 -3.39 7.56
C ILE A 36 1.49 -4.30 8.34
N GLN A 37 2.76 -4.31 7.96
CA GLN A 37 3.78 -5.11 8.63
C GLN A 37 3.92 -4.74 10.11
N PRO A 38 4.05 -5.73 11.01
CA PRO A 38 4.14 -5.49 12.46
C PRO A 38 5.25 -4.50 12.85
N ALA A 39 6.40 -4.54 12.14
CA ALA A 39 7.53 -3.65 12.39
C ALA A 39 7.22 -2.16 12.22
N ILE A 40 6.21 -1.82 11.41
CA ILE A 40 5.82 -0.43 11.11
C ILE A 40 4.35 -0.15 11.39
N GLN A 41 3.69 -1.06 12.10
CA GLN A 41 2.27 -0.89 12.45
C GLN A 41 2.05 0.27 13.41
N GLY A 42 2.99 0.45 14.38
CA GLY A 42 2.83 1.43 15.45
C GLY A 42 1.89 0.97 16.54
N THR A 43 1.56 1.87 17.45
CA THR A 43 0.69 1.64 18.58
C THR A 43 -0.70 2.26 18.42
N THR A 44 -0.82 3.29 17.56
CA THR A 44 -2.09 3.94 17.23
C THR A 44 -2.73 3.34 15.98
N ALA A 45 -4.06 3.28 15.94
CA ALA A 45 -4.80 2.75 14.79
C ALA A 45 -4.53 3.56 13.51
N THR A 46 -4.35 4.87 13.65
CA THR A 46 -4.16 5.81 12.54
C THR A 46 -2.99 6.76 12.80
N PRO A 47 -1.74 6.31 12.67
CA PRO A 47 -0.58 7.20 12.74
C PRO A 47 -0.66 8.32 11.69
N GLN A 48 -0.14 9.51 12.02
CA GLN A 48 -0.10 10.62 11.08
C GLN A 48 0.80 10.28 9.88
N GLN A 49 0.31 10.45 8.64
CA GLN A 49 1.06 10.15 7.42
C GLN A 49 1.25 11.36 6.50
N ASN A 50 0.58 12.47 6.80
CA ASN A 50 0.70 13.67 5.97
C ASN A 50 1.80 14.59 6.51
N LEU A 51 3.01 14.47 5.96
CA LEU A 51 4.14 15.31 6.36
C LEU A 51 3.90 16.80 6.04
N ASN A 52 3.21 17.11 4.93
CA ASN A 52 2.90 18.50 4.60
C ASN A 52 2.07 19.17 5.70
N LEU A 53 1.08 18.46 6.24
CA LEU A 53 0.26 18.95 7.35
C LEU A 53 1.11 19.18 8.62
N VAL A 54 1.96 18.21 8.96
CA VAL A 54 2.86 18.33 10.12
C VAL A 54 3.82 19.52 10.00
N ARG A 55 4.33 19.79 8.80
CA ARG A 55 5.24 20.91 8.53
C ARG A 55 4.57 22.28 8.67
N THR A 56 3.26 22.37 8.50
CA THR A 56 2.53 23.64 8.65
C THR A 56 2.58 24.15 10.10
N ASP A 57 2.40 23.26 11.07
CA ASP A 57 2.55 23.58 12.50
C ASP A 57 3.07 22.35 13.27
N PRO A 58 4.38 22.11 13.25
CA PRO A 58 4.96 20.90 13.86
C PRO A 58 4.69 20.79 15.37
N LYS A 59 4.50 21.92 16.05
CA LYS A 59 4.32 21.92 17.51
C LYS A 59 3.04 21.21 17.96
N VAL A 60 1.99 21.28 17.14
CA VAL A 60 0.70 20.62 17.42
C VAL A 60 0.83 19.08 17.36
N PHE A 61 1.81 18.58 16.60
CA PHE A 61 2.01 17.15 16.38
C PHE A 61 3.07 16.52 17.28
N ILE A 62 3.74 17.28 18.16
CA ILE A 62 4.73 16.74 19.09
C ILE A 62 4.06 15.71 20.00
N GLY A 63 4.66 14.53 20.11
CA GLY A 63 4.14 13.39 20.86
C GLY A 63 3.15 12.51 20.09
N GLN A 64 2.60 12.98 18.98
CA GLN A 64 1.76 12.14 18.13
C GLN A 64 2.59 11.09 17.39
N GLU A 65 2.07 9.89 17.31
CA GLU A 65 2.66 8.85 16.49
C GLU A 65 2.42 9.14 15.00
N ALA A 66 3.50 9.09 14.25
CA ALA A 66 3.49 9.29 12.81
C ALA A 66 4.13 8.10 12.10
N ARG A 67 3.75 7.91 10.84
CA ARG A 67 4.36 6.95 9.94
C ARG A 67 4.71 7.68 8.66
N PHE A 68 6.01 7.79 8.37
CA PHE A 68 6.53 8.41 7.17
C PHE A 68 7.43 7.43 6.43
N GLY A 69 7.51 7.55 5.12
CA GLY A 69 8.41 6.72 4.33
C GLY A 69 8.79 7.40 3.03
N GLY A 70 9.85 6.90 2.44
CA GLY A 70 10.45 7.42 1.22
C GLY A 70 11.88 6.99 1.06
N THR A 71 12.64 7.72 0.25
CA THR A 71 14.06 7.41 -0.01
C THR A 71 14.94 7.98 1.09
N VAL A 72 15.83 7.15 1.63
CA VAL A 72 16.87 7.58 2.59
C VAL A 72 17.93 8.39 1.85
N ILE A 73 18.04 9.66 2.18
CA ILE A 73 19.00 10.59 1.57
C ILE A 73 20.36 10.53 2.28
N ASN A 74 20.33 10.45 3.61
CA ASN A 74 21.54 10.38 4.41
C ASN A 74 21.37 9.49 5.63
N VAL A 75 22.48 8.86 6.05
CA VAL A 75 22.57 8.02 7.23
C VAL A 75 23.77 8.50 8.04
N THR A 76 23.55 8.86 9.30
CA THR A 76 24.61 9.29 10.22
C THR A 76 24.49 8.49 11.51
N ASN A 77 25.51 7.69 11.81
CA ASN A 77 25.56 6.93 13.06
C ASN A 77 26.13 7.80 14.19
N GLU A 78 25.36 7.90 15.28
CA GLU A 78 25.75 8.52 16.53
C GLU A 78 26.10 7.43 17.57
N ALA A 79 26.52 7.82 18.74
CA ALA A 79 27.01 6.86 19.74
C ALA A 79 26.03 5.72 20.11
N ARG A 80 24.73 5.98 20.10
CA ARG A 80 23.69 5.01 20.51
C ARG A 80 22.49 4.93 19.57
N ARG A 81 22.46 5.72 18.50
CA ARG A 81 21.35 5.81 17.56
C ARG A 81 21.85 6.16 16.17
N THR A 82 21.04 5.88 15.19
CA THR A 82 21.27 6.27 13.81
C THR A 82 20.27 7.34 13.41
N ARG A 83 20.75 8.42 12.81
CA ARG A 83 19.96 9.49 12.22
C ARG A 83 19.74 9.20 10.74
N LEU A 84 18.52 8.97 10.36
CA LEU A 84 18.09 8.83 8.97
C LEU A 84 17.45 10.12 8.49
N GLU A 85 17.93 10.66 7.36
CA GLU A 85 17.26 11.72 6.63
C GLU A 85 16.49 11.09 5.46
N ILE A 86 15.17 11.27 5.43
CA ILE A 86 14.27 10.61 4.51
C ILE A 86 13.54 11.67 3.67
N ALA A 87 13.62 11.57 2.34
CA ALA A 87 12.74 12.30 1.44
C ALA A 87 11.39 11.58 1.41
N SER A 88 10.43 12.12 2.17
CA SER A 88 9.13 11.48 2.38
C SER A 88 8.23 11.62 1.17
N VAL A 89 7.54 10.55 0.82
CA VAL A 89 6.49 10.48 -0.21
C VAL A 89 5.21 9.92 0.40
N PRO A 90 4.05 10.04 -0.26
CA PRO A 90 2.84 9.35 0.17
C PRO A 90 3.05 7.83 0.32
N LEU A 91 2.31 7.22 1.26
CA LEU A 91 2.31 5.79 1.50
C LEU A 91 1.03 5.15 0.95
N ASP A 92 1.15 3.92 0.47
CA ASP A 92 -0.01 3.10 0.12
C ASP A 92 -0.70 2.51 1.37
N SER A 93 -1.76 1.74 1.17
CA SER A 93 -2.49 1.08 2.25
C SER A 93 -1.66 0.06 3.04
N GLY A 94 -0.58 -0.47 2.45
CA GLY A 94 0.39 -1.35 3.09
C GLY A 94 1.55 -0.61 3.76
N ALA A 95 1.47 0.72 3.81
CA ALA A 95 2.51 1.61 4.32
C ALA A 95 3.83 1.56 3.50
N ARG A 96 3.75 1.22 2.21
CA ARG A 96 4.88 1.26 1.28
C ARG A 96 4.97 2.64 0.62
N PRO A 97 6.17 3.21 0.45
CA PRO A 97 6.35 4.45 -0.31
C PRO A 97 5.88 4.29 -1.76
N ILE A 98 5.03 5.20 -2.23
CA ILE A 98 4.52 5.17 -3.61
C ILE A 98 5.58 5.77 -4.54
N LEU A 99 6.02 4.96 -5.49
CA LEU A 99 7.04 5.38 -6.46
C LEU A 99 6.48 6.42 -7.44
N GLY A 100 7.32 7.40 -7.79
CA GLY A 100 6.96 8.45 -8.75
C GLY A 100 6.15 9.60 -8.16
N GLU A 101 5.69 9.50 -6.91
CA GLU A 101 5.01 10.60 -6.24
C GLU A 101 6.00 11.71 -5.83
N PRO A 102 5.58 12.97 -5.86
CA PRO A 102 6.40 14.08 -5.43
C PRO A 102 6.67 14.00 -3.93
N SER A 103 7.89 14.46 -3.54
CA SER A 103 8.26 14.51 -2.13
C SER A 103 7.39 15.50 -1.35
N GLN A 104 6.89 15.07 -0.19
CA GLN A 104 6.19 15.90 0.79
C GLN A 104 7.15 16.74 1.65
N GLY A 105 8.46 16.56 1.46
CA GLY A 105 9.51 17.20 2.24
C GLY A 105 10.44 16.14 2.87
N ARG A 106 11.30 16.61 3.76
CA ARG A 106 12.24 15.75 4.47
C ARG A 106 11.90 15.60 5.94
N VAL A 107 12.09 14.40 6.46
CA VAL A 107 11.94 14.06 7.87
C VAL A 107 13.24 13.44 8.38
N ILE A 108 13.58 13.70 9.64
CA ILE A 108 14.65 13.03 10.35
C ILE A 108 14.04 12.01 11.29
N ALA A 109 14.45 10.74 11.12
CA ALA A 109 14.09 9.68 12.02
C ALA A 109 15.32 9.20 12.79
N TYR A 110 15.25 9.24 14.11
CA TYR A 110 16.25 8.64 14.98
C TYR A 110 15.86 7.21 15.31
N VAL A 111 16.68 6.26 14.88
CA VAL A 111 16.52 4.83 15.15
C VAL A 111 17.50 4.41 16.21
N ASN A 112 17.08 3.68 17.23
CA ASN A 112 17.98 3.15 18.25
C ASN A 112 18.93 2.11 17.66
N GLY A 113 20.21 2.21 18.03
CA GLY A 113 21.26 1.30 17.57
C GLY A 113 21.93 1.77 16.28
N PHE A 114 22.78 0.88 15.77
CA PHE A 114 23.56 1.08 14.55
C PHE A 114 22.82 0.53 13.34
N LEU A 115 22.77 1.33 12.28
CA LEU A 115 22.33 0.89 10.96
C LEU A 115 23.49 1.04 9.96
N GLU A 116 23.69 0.03 9.14
CA GLU A 116 24.75 0.07 8.13
C GLU A 116 24.40 1.05 7.01
N PRO A 117 25.19 2.12 6.80
CA PRO A 117 24.82 3.17 5.83
C PRO A 117 24.64 2.66 4.39
N VAL A 118 25.39 1.63 3.99
CA VAL A 118 25.31 1.08 2.63
C VAL A 118 23.97 0.37 2.40
N ASP A 119 23.35 -0.15 3.45
CA ASP A 119 22.07 -0.85 3.36
C ASP A 119 20.86 0.08 3.30
N PHE A 120 21.03 1.33 3.73
CA PHE A 120 19.92 2.27 3.86
C PHE A 120 19.99 3.43 2.87
N ARG A 121 21.17 3.99 2.62
CA ARG A 121 21.29 5.16 1.73
C ARG A 121 20.84 4.83 0.32
N GLY A 122 19.91 5.64 -0.20
CA GLY A 122 19.31 5.43 -1.52
C GLY A 122 18.19 4.39 -1.56
N HIS A 123 17.95 3.66 -0.47
CA HIS A 123 16.88 2.68 -0.40
C HIS A 123 15.59 3.29 0.14
N LEU A 124 14.47 2.61 -0.13
CA LEU A 124 13.17 2.97 0.41
C LEU A 124 13.03 2.46 1.85
N VAL A 125 12.49 3.30 2.71
CA VAL A 125 12.20 2.94 4.10
C VAL A 125 10.85 3.51 4.52
N THR A 126 10.18 2.80 5.43
CA THR A 126 9.08 3.36 6.23
C THR A 126 9.48 3.29 7.68
N VAL A 127 9.22 4.37 8.41
CA VAL A 127 9.49 4.53 9.84
C VAL A 127 8.21 4.89 10.56
N VAL A 128 8.05 4.43 11.80
CA VAL A 128 6.91 4.74 12.67
C VAL A 128 7.41 5.13 14.05
N GLY A 129 6.76 6.09 14.68
CA GLY A 129 7.06 6.52 16.04
C GLY A 129 6.60 7.95 16.34
N PRO A 130 6.79 8.45 17.56
CA PRO A 130 6.35 9.78 17.96
C PRO A 130 7.19 10.89 17.31
N ILE A 131 6.52 11.97 16.88
CA ILE A 131 7.15 13.21 16.49
C ILE A 131 7.72 13.87 17.74
N THR A 132 8.98 14.30 17.71
CA THR A 132 9.69 14.90 18.84
C THR A 132 9.92 16.38 18.71
N GLY A 133 9.82 16.93 17.49
CA GLY A 133 10.00 18.35 17.28
C GLY A 133 10.49 18.69 15.88
N VAL A 134 11.32 19.73 15.83
CA VAL A 134 11.92 20.26 14.59
C VAL A 134 13.42 20.48 14.81
N GLU A 135 14.21 20.18 13.81
CA GLU A 135 15.65 20.42 13.77
C GLU A 135 15.97 21.36 12.60
N ALA A 136 16.57 22.50 12.90
CA ALA A 136 17.03 23.43 11.86
C ALA A 136 18.28 22.87 11.17
N GLY A 137 18.28 22.94 9.84
CA GLY A 137 19.41 22.51 9.04
C GLY A 137 19.39 23.11 7.65
N LYS A 138 19.95 22.42 6.67
CA LYS A 138 20.01 22.89 5.27
C LYS A 138 19.81 21.75 4.28
N ILE A 139 19.19 22.08 3.16
CA ILE A 139 19.19 21.23 1.96
C ILE A 139 20.03 21.96 0.90
N GLY A 140 21.23 21.46 0.63
CA GLY A 140 22.22 22.22 -0.11
C GLY A 140 22.61 23.51 0.65
N GLN A 141 22.33 24.67 0.06
CA GLN A 141 22.55 25.98 0.71
C GLN A 141 21.28 26.57 1.33
N THR A 142 20.13 25.96 1.12
CA THR A 142 18.83 26.50 1.57
C THR A 142 18.54 26.06 3.00
N PRO A 143 18.25 27.01 3.94
CA PRO A 143 17.78 26.68 5.28
C PRO A 143 16.50 25.83 5.21
N TYR A 144 16.41 24.83 6.08
CA TYR A 144 15.29 23.91 6.11
C TYR A 144 15.02 23.42 7.53
N ASP A 145 13.77 23.46 7.94
CA ASP A 145 13.32 22.93 9.21
C ASP A 145 12.81 21.50 9.01
N PHE A 146 13.57 20.54 9.54
CA PHE A 146 13.24 19.14 9.46
C PHE A 146 12.28 18.75 10.59
N VAL A 147 11.17 18.10 10.25
CA VAL A 147 10.38 17.39 11.27
C VAL A 147 11.22 16.23 11.79
N VAL A 148 11.26 16.08 13.12
CA VAL A 148 12.06 15.05 13.80
C VAL A 148 11.13 14.07 14.50
N MET A 149 11.45 12.78 14.41
CA MET A 149 10.75 11.71 15.09
C MET A 149 11.72 10.69 15.71
N ASN A 150 11.31 10.05 16.78
CA ASN A 150 11.98 8.88 17.33
C ASN A 150 11.30 7.62 16.77
N ALA A 151 11.99 6.92 15.89
CA ALA A 151 11.46 5.70 15.29
C ALA A 151 11.42 4.57 16.34
N THR A 152 10.23 4.05 16.58
CA THR A 152 9.99 2.84 17.39
C THR A 152 10.02 1.59 16.52
N GLY A 153 9.83 1.76 15.20
CA GLY A 153 9.93 0.71 14.21
C GLY A 153 10.28 1.26 12.83
N TYR A 154 10.86 0.41 12.03
CA TYR A 154 11.17 0.72 10.64
C TYR A 154 11.12 -0.52 9.77
N LYS A 155 10.93 -0.33 8.46
CA LYS A 155 10.99 -1.36 7.43
C LYS A 155 11.73 -0.81 6.22
N ARG A 156 12.75 -1.53 5.76
CA ARG A 156 13.39 -1.29 4.47
C ARG A 156 12.65 -2.07 3.39
N TRP A 157 12.46 -1.45 2.24
CA TRP A 157 11.77 -2.02 1.08
C TRP A 157 12.75 -2.29 -0.06
N HIS A 158 12.44 -3.28 -0.86
CA HIS A 158 13.12 -3.57 -2.11
C HIS A 158 12.33 -3.06 -3.30
N ILE A 159 13.05 -2.72 -4.36
CA ILE A 159 12.45 -2.34 -5.64
C ILE A 159 12.73 -3.49 -6.59
N GLU A 160 11.67 -4.11 -7.11
CA GLU A 160 11.75 -5.16 -8.10
C GLU A 160 11.13 -4.71 -9.42
N GLN A 161 11.78 -5.07 -10.52
CA GLN A 161 11.25 -4.85 -11.85
C GLN A 161 10.68 -6.17 -12.37
N GLN A 162 9.38 -6.20 -12.56
CA GLN A 162 8.70 -7.34 -13.16
C GLN A 162 8.43 -7.06 -14.64
N VAL A 163 8.92 -7.95 -15.48
CA VAL A 163 8.58 -7.96 -16.91
C VAL A 163 7.20 -8.60 -17.04
N LEU A 164 6.20 -7.80 -17.44
CA LEU A 164 4.87 -8.31 -17.73
C LEU A 164 4.93 -9.06 -19.06
N MET A 165 5.15 -10.36 -19.01
CA MET A 165 5.00 -11.17 -20.21
C MET A 165 3.52 -11.13 -20.63
N PRO A 166 3.21 -10.78 -21.90
CA PRO A 166 1.85 -10.97 -22.40
C PRO A 166 1.50 -12.45 -22.25
N PRO A 167 0.23 -12.77 -21.95
CA PRO A 167 -0.19 -14.16 -21.84
C PRO A 167 0.28 -14.90 -23.10
N MET A 168 1.12 -15.91 -22.91
CA MET A 168 1.54 -16.76 -24.02
C MET A 168 0.26 -17.30 -24.64
N MET A 169 0.10 -17.08 -25.95
CA MET A 169 -0.96 -17.74 -26.71
C MET A 169 -0.86 -19.23 -26.41
N ASP A 170 -1.98 -19.81 -25.99
CA ASP A 170 -2.08 -21.26 -25.73
C ASP A 170 -1.42 -22.03 -26.89
N PRO A 171 -0.52 -23.01 -26.61
CA PRO A 171 0.10 -23.83 -27.63
C PRO A 171 -0.91 -24.59 -28.49
N TRP A 172 -2.15 -24.64 -28.07
CA TRP A 172 -3.28 -25.32 -28.73
C TRP A 172 -4.21 -24.38 -29.46
N GLY A 173 -3.72 -23.20 -29.91
CA GLY A 173 -4.36 -22.28 -30.86
C GLY A 173 -5.85 -22.50 -31.08
N TYR A 174 -6.72 -22.06 -30.15
CA TYR A 174 -8.13 -21.93 -30.50
C TYR A 174 -8.25 -20.85 -31.60
N ARG A 175 -8.29 -21.31 -32.85
CA ARG A 175 -8.61 -20.50 -34.00
C ARG A 175 -10.00 -19.91 -33.80
N HIS A 176 -10.10 -18.60 -33.63
CA HIS A 176 -11.39 -17.92 -33.80
C HIS A 176 -11.84 -18.14 -35.23
N PRO A 177 -13.01 -18.77 -35.50
CA PRO A 177 -13.56 -18.89 -36.83
C PRO A 177 -14.02 -17.51 -37.28
N GLY A 178 -13.28 -16.88 -38.18
CA GLY A 178 -13.64 -15.59 -38.74
C GLY A 178 -12.54 -14.75 -39.36
N MET A 179 -11.28 -15.17 -39.27
CA MET A 179 -10.15 -14.37 -39.78
C MET A 179 -9.42 -15.07 -40.93
N TRP A 180 -10.15 -15.38 -42.01
CA TRP A 180 -9.58 -15.72 -43.29
C TRP A 180 -9.59 -14.47 -44.20
N GLY A 181 -8.56 -13.63 -44.05
CA GLY A 181 -8.17 -12.67 -45.06
C GLY A 181 -6.92 -13.17 -45.76
N PRO A 182 -6.81 -13.11 -47.11
CA PRO A 182 -5.57 -13.40 -47.85
C PRO A 182 -4.62 -12.20 -47.67
N GLY A 183 -3.75 -12.29 -46.69
CA GLY A 183 -2.76 -11.25 -46.38
C GLY A 183 -1.56 -11.84 -45.67
N TRP A 184 -0.52 -12.08 -46.42
CA TRP A 184 0.90 -12.17 -46.13
C TRP A 184 1.26 -12.15 -44.65
N GLY A 185 2.00 -13.20 -44.21
CA GLY A 185 2.52 -13.37 -42.88
C GLY A 185 3.22 -12.14 -42.32
N GLY A 186 2.46 -11.28 -41.69
CA GLY A 186 3.01 -10.22 -40.86
C GLY A 186 3.73 -10.85 -39.67
N TRP A 187 5.03 -10.66 -39.59
CA TRP A 187 5.82 -10.96 -38.42
C TRP A 187 5.21 -10.17 -37.26
N TYR A 188 4.52 -10.87 -36.36
CA TYR A 188 4.07 -10.28 -35.13
C TYR A 188 5.34 -9.96 -34.32
N ASN A 189 5.76 -8.71 -34.38
CA ASN A 189 6.79 -8.20 -33.48
C ASN A 189 6.09 -7.71 -32.22
N PRO A 190 6.00 -8.51 -31.16
CA PRO A 190 5.54 -8.01 -29.86
C PRO A 190 6.55 -6.95 -29.46
N GLY A 191 6.12 -5.70 -29.38
CA GLY A 191 6.95 -4.63 -28.84
C GLY A 191 7.61 -5.05 -27.51
N PRO A 192 8.58 -4.28 -27.01
CA PRO A 192 9.24 -4.62 -25.75
C PRO A 192 8.20 -4.82 -24.67
N ALA A 193 8.32 -5.92 -23.93
CA ALA A 193 7.40 -6.25 -22.86
C ALA A 193 7.37 -5.09 -21.83
N PRO A 194 6.20 -4.63 -21.40
CA PRO A 194 6.10 -3.58 -20.40
C PRO A 194 6.75 -4.04 -19.09
N ILE A 195 7.59 -3.18 -18.53
CA ILE A 195 8.24 -3.41 -17.24
C ILE A 195 7.43 -2.67 -16.17
N GLN A 196 7.00 -3.38 -15.16
CA GLN A 196 6.39 -2.80 -13.97
C GLN A 196 7.39 -2.80 -12.83
N THR A 197 7.57 -1.63 -12.21
CA THR A 197 8.39 -1.49 -10.99
C THR A 197 7.48 -1.58 -9.78
N ILE A 198 7.77 -2.49 -8.88
CA ILE A 198 7.00 -2.71 -7.64
C ILE A 198 7.89 -2.61 -6.41
N VAL A 199 7.29 -2.19 -5.29
CA VAL A 199 7.93 -2.18 -3.97
C VAL A 199 7.58 -3.48 -3.27
N THR A 200 8.61 -4.26 -2.90
CA THR A 200 8.49 -5.55 -2.23
C THR A 200 9.11 -5.55 -0.84
N GLU A 201 8.94 -6.64 -0.12
CA GLU A 201 9.43 -6.81 1.25
C GLU A 201 10.92 -7.12 1.32
#